data_eb1bbbc771ba2ed849f109335bf04f48
#
_entry.id   eb1bbbc771ba2ed849f109335bf04f48
#
_cell.length_a   1.000
_cell.length_b   1.000
_cell.length_c   1.000
_cell.angle_alpha   90.00
_cell.angle_beta   90.00
_cell.angle_gamma   90.00
#
_symmetry.space_group_name_H-M   'P 1'
#
loop_
_entity.id
_entity.type
_entity.pdbx_description
1 polymer ?
#
loop_
_entity_poly.entity_id
_entity_poly.type
_entity_poly.pdbx_seq_one_letter_code
_entity_poly.pdbx_strand_id
1 'polypeptide(L)'
;MLGAIVYILQAEEDGWLPEFTGRIMHGAMFQILKEKSQELAEFIHNDMNIKPFTVSELNRCQDNKKSGVGFIIKKGDRFRWRATVLHESLISILLQVPIGHRFILNNQPMVLKKIIMDGQEDVTSGLLDEQDLIAHCLSVNKLSQLKFDFISPTTFRVDEVDYPMPTPSLVFTSLARKWQELTMPLEIMLPELEESLRYVYIRSWQGNSKSVY
;
A
#
# COMPACT_ATOMS: atom_id res chain seq x y z
N MET A 1 -4.09 9.21 13.22
CA MET A 1 -2.71 9.25 12.64
C MET A 1 -2.61 8.28 11.48
N LEU A 2 -1.99 8.69 10.38
CA LEU A 2 -1.72 7.90 9.17
C LEU A 2 -0.26 7.48 9.15
N GLY A 3 0.06 6.30 8.64
CA GLY A 3 1.43 5.80 8.62
C GLY A 3 1.80 5.10 7.32
N ALA A 4 3.04 5.32 6.89
CA ALA A 4 3.71 4.57 5.84
C ALA A 4 5.02 4.01 6.41
N ILE A 5 5.07 2.72 6.62
CA ILE A 5 6.16 2.02 7.30
C ILE A 5 6.86 1.14 6.30
N VAL A 6 8.18 1.20 6.28
CA VAL A 6 9.02 0.37 5.40
C VAL A 6 9.82 -0.63 6.23
N TYR A 7 9.71 -1.89 5.87
CA TYR A 7 10.52 -2.98 6.41
C TYR A 7 11.64 -3.33 5.43
N ILE A 8 12.83 -3.49 5.96
CA ILE A 8 13.95 -4.09 5.23
C ILE A 8 14.08 -5.53 5.69
N LEU A 9 13.79 -6.45 4.78
CA LEU A 9 13.87 -7.88 4.99
C LEU A 9 15.15 -8.42 4.35
N GLN A 10 15.76 -9.43 4.96
CA GLN A 10 16.93 -10.12 4.42
C GLN A 10 16.64 -11.60 4.27
N ALA A 11 16.97 -12.17 3.11
CA ALA A 11 16.85 -13.59 2.85
C ALA A 11 17.84 -14.41 3.71
N GLU A 12 17.35 -15.46 4.36
CA GLU A 12 18.16 -16.34 5.19
C GLU A 12 18.81 -17.46 4.38
N GLU A 13 18.27 -17.80 3.22
CA GLU A 13 18.77 -18.85 2.34
C GLU A 13 18.46 -18.54 0.87
N ASP A 14 19.07 -19.30 -0.03
CA ASP A 14 18.79 -19.23 -1.47
C ASP A 14 17.38 -19.72 -1.76
N GLY A 15 16.72 -19.13 -2.77
CA GLY A 15 15.36 -19.52 -3.12
C GLY A 15 14.79 -18.77 -4.30
N TRP A 16 13.46 -18.73 -4.34
CA TRP A 16 12.72 -18.10 -5.41
C TRP A 16 11.38 -17.52 -4.93
N LEU A 17 11.00 -16.37 -5.47
CA LEU A 17 9.66 -15.80 -5.32
C LEU A 17 9.06 -15.42 -6.66
N PRO A 18 7.73 -15.49 -6.83
CA PRO A 18 7.06 -15.07 -8.05
C PRO A 18 7.26 -13.57 -8.31
N GLU A 19 7.09 -13.15 -9.56
CA GLU A 19 7.22 -11.74 -9.97
C GLU A 19 6.25 -10.84 -9.19
N PHE A 20 5.03 -11.31 -8.96
CA PHE A 20 3.99 -10.59 -8.23
C PHE A 20 3.86 -11.13 -6.81
N THR A 21 4.35 -10.38 -5.86
CA THR A 21 4.39 -10.77 -4.44
C THR A 21 3.27 -10.14 -3.61
N GLY A 22 2.38 -9.35 -4.20
CA GLY A 22 1.35 -8.60 -3.47
C GLY A 22 0.48 -9.47 -2.55
N ARG A 23 0.03 -10.66 -3.02
CA ARG A 23 -0.74 -11.61 -2.18
C ARG A 23 0.10 -12.17 -1.03
N ILE A 24 1.37 -12.45 -1.27
CA ILE A 24 2.30 -12.96 -0.25
C ILE A 24 2.49 -11.89 0.82
N MET A 25 2.71 -10.63 0.42
CA MET A 25 2.89 -9.52 1.35
C MET A 25 1.60 -9.17 2.12
N HIS A 26 0.44 -9.32 1.49
CA HIS A 26 -0.85 -9.23 2.17
C HIS A 26 -1.00 -10.33 3.24
N GLY A 27 -0.61 -11.56 2.92
CA GLY A 27 -0.56 -12.66 3.89
C GLY A 27 0.40 -12.37 5.05
N ALA A 28 1.58 -11.82 4.78
CA ALA A 28 2.54 -11.41 5.81
C ALA A 28 1.97 -10.32 6.74
N MET A 29 1.21 -9.36 6.20
CA MET A 29 0.51 -8.37 7.02
C MET A 29 -0.49 -9.03 7.97
N PHE A 30 -1.30 -9.95 7.48
CA PHE A 30 -2.25 -10.69 8.34
C PHE A 30 -1.55 -11.61 9.35
N GLN A 31 -0.37 -12.14 9.03
CA GLN A 31 0.44 -12.88 10.01
C GLN A 31 0.83 -11.97 11.18
N ILE A 32 1.36 -10.78 10.92
CA ILE A 32 1.67 -9.79 11.96
C ILE A 32 0.44 -9.47 12.81
N LEU A 33 -0.70 -9.22 12.17
CA LEU A 33 -1.93 -8.89 12.89
C LEU A 33 -2.39 -10.04 13.79
N LYS A 34 -2.39 -11.28 13.29
CA LYS A 34 -2.76 -12.48 14.05
C LYS A 34 -1.86 -12.73 15.25
N GLU A 35 -0.56 -12.54 15.09
CA GLU A 35 0.42 -12.70 16.18
C GLU A 35 0.20 -11.70 17.33
N LYS A 36 -0.38 -10.52 17.02
CA LYS A 36 -0.67 -9.48 18.00
C LYS A 36 -2.10 -9.55 18.55
N SER A 37 -3.07 -9.82 17.70
CA SER A 37 -4.48 -9.96 18.05
C SER A 37 -5.21 -10.76 16.97
N GLN A 38 -5.55 -12.01 17.30
CA GLN A 38 -6.36 -12.88 16.45
C GLN A 38 -7.72 -12.23 16.14
N GLU A 39 -8.36 -11.67 17.16
CA GLU A 39 -9.66 -11.02 17.05
C GLU A 39 -9.63 -9.82 16.08
N LEU A 40 -8.62 -8.95 16.20
CA LEU A 40 -8.45 -7.82 15.28
C LEU A 40 -8.22 -8.27 13.85
N ALA A 41 -7.40 -9.32 13.65
CA ALA A 41 -7.12 -9.85 12.33
C ALA A 41 -8.40 -10.43 11.68
N GLU A 42 -9.22 -11.15 12.45
CA GLU A 42 -10.49 -11.71 12.00
C GLU A 42 -11.49 -10.59 11.68
N PHE A 43 -11.62 -9.59 12.54
CA PHE A 43 -12.47 -8.42 12.30
C PHE A 43 -12.08 -7.70 11.00
N ILE A 44 -10.80 -7.40 10.82
CA ILE A 44 -10.32 -6.75 9.58
C ILE A 44 -10.56 -7.65 8.36
N HIS A 45 -10.39 -8.96 8.50
CA HIS A 45 -10.55 -9.89 7.38
C HIS A 45 -12.01 -10.05 6.96
N ASN A 46 -12.90 -10.25 7.91
CA ASN A 46 -14.30 -10.69 7.67
C ASN A 46 -15.28 -9.52 7.61
N ASP A 47 -15.13 -8.53 8.49
CA ASP A 47 -16.16 -7.52 8.73
C ASP A 47 -15.90 -6.19 8.03
N MET A 48 -14.66 -5.91 7.65
CA MET A 48 -14.34 -4.68 6.94
C MET A 48 -14.34 -4.88 5.41
N ASN A 49 -15.20 -4.16 4.70
CA ASN A 49 -15.20 -4.12 3.24
C ASN A 49 -13.91 -3.49 2.69
N ILE A 50 -13.51 -2.35 3.26
CA ILE A 50 -12.25 -1.68 2.94
C ILE A 50 -11.24 -1.94 4.06
N LYS A 51 -10.11 -2.55 3.70
CA LYS A 51 -9.04 -2.80 4.68
C LYS A 51 -8.34 -1.48 5.02
N PRO A 52 -8.08 -1.21 6.33
CA PRO A 52 -7.44 0.03 6.78
C PRO A 52 -5.93 0.04 6.53
N PHE A 53 -5.46 -0.74 5.58
CA PHE A 53 -4.06 -0.78 5.16
C PHE A 53 -3.90 -1.12 3.69
N THR A 54 -2.74 -0.79 3.15
CA THR A 54 -2.26 -1.31 1.86
C THR A 54 -0.84 -1.84 2.03
N VAL A 55 -0.45 -2.76 1.16
CA VAL A 55 0.91 -3.31 1.13
C VAL A 55 1.49 -3.19 -0.27
N SER A 56 2.78 -2.89 -0.35
CA SER A 56 3.50 -2.97 -1.62
C SER A 56 3.88 -4.40 -1.96
N GLU A 57 4.27 -4.62 -3.19
CA GLU A 57 5.09 -5.77 -3.54
C GLU A 57 6.43 -5.73 -2.80
N LEU A 58 7.08 -6.89 -2.72
CA LEU A 58 8.44 -6.98 -2.25
C LEU A 58 9.40 -6.48 -3.34
N ASN A 59 10.22 -5.50 -3.05
CA ASN A 59 11.16 -4.91 -3.98
C ASN A 59 12.59 -5.15 -3.52
N ARG A 60 13.49 -5.55 -4.43
CA ARG A 60 14.91 -5.72 -4.10
C ARG A 60 15.57 -4.36 -3.86
N CYS A 61 16.40 -4.23 -2.81
CA CYS A 61 17.04 -2.95 -2.46
C CYS A 61 18.15 -2.53 -3.44
N GLN A 62 18.80 -3.48 -4.10
CA GLN A 62 20.01 -3.23 -4.88
C GLN A 62 19.85 -3.37 -6.41
N ASP A 63 18.72 -3.87 -6.90
CA ASP A 63 18.51 -4.09 -8.33
C ASP A 63 17.03 -3.97 -8.70
N ASN A 64 16.71 -3.03 -9.58
CA ASN A 64 15.34 -2.86 -10.12
C ASN A 64 15.05 -3.76 -11.33
N LYS A 65 15.90 -4.74 -11.64
CA LYS A 65 15.66 -5.66 -12.76
C LYS A 65 14.70 -6.77 -12.31
N LYS A 66 13.42 -6.55 -12.54
CA LYS A 66 12.44 -7.64 -12.57
C LYS A 66 12.71 -8.47 -13.82
N SER A 67 13.15 -9.70 -13.67
CA SER A 67 13.10 -10.67 -14.76
C SER A 67 11.65 -11.16 -14.87
N GLY A 68 11.05 -11.15 -16.03
CA GLY A 68 9.62 -11.46 -16.22
C GLY A 68 9.15 -12.87 -15.79
N VAL A 69 9.89 -13.58 -14.95
CA VAL A 69 9.61 -14.93 -14.45
C VAL A 69 9.64 -15.02 -12.92
N GLY A 70 10.07 -13.96 -12.21
CA GLY A 70 10.18 -13.96 -10.74
C GLY A 70 11.58 -13.61 -10.24
N PHE A 71 11.78 -13.71 -8.92
CA PHE A 71 13.04 -13.37 -8.27
C PHE A 71 13.82 -14.63 -7.90
N ILE A 72 15.02 -14.78 -8.46
CA ILE A 72 16.03 -15.68 -7.89
C ILE A 72 16.63 -14.98 -6.68
N ILE A 73 16.53 -15.58 -5.53
CA ILE A 73 16.98 -15.03 -4.25
C ILE A 73 18.28 -15.71 -3.84
N LYS A 74 19.22 -14.91 -3.39
CA LYS A 74 20.43 -15.39 -2.74
C LYS A 74 20.39 -15.06 -1.25
N LYS A 75 20.96 -15.95 -0.45
CA LYS A 75 21.15 -15.70 0.99
C LYS A 75 21.84 -14.36 1.19
N GLY A 76 21.26 -13.51 2.05
CA GLY A 76 21.76 -12.17 2.30
C GLY A 76 21.16 -11.07 1.44
N ASP A 77 20.45 -11.40 0.36
CA ASP A 77 19.72 -10.41 -0.45
C ASP A 77 18.76 -9.60 0.42
N ARG A 78 18.70 -8.29 0.19
CA ARG A 78 17.84 -7.39 0.93
C ARG A 78 16.66 -6.94 0.07
N PHE A 79 15.51 -6.91 0.72
CA PHE A 79 14.25 -6.52 0.11
C PHE A 79 13.57 -5.45 0.95
N ARG A 80 12.87 -4.60 0.26
CA ARG A 80 12.05 -3.53 0.80
C ARG A 80 10.58 -3.90 0.66
N TRP A 81 9.84 -3.79 1.77
CA TRP A 81 8.40 -3.96 1.82
C TRP A 81 7.77 -2.77 2.52
N ARG A 82 6.80 -2.13 1.90
CA ARG A 82 6.09 -0.97 2.44
C ARG A 82 4.67 -1.33 2.81
N ALA A 83 4.25 -1.00 4.03
CA ALA A 83 2.87 -1.03 4.48
C ALA A 83 2.38 0.40 4.73
N THR A 84 1.21 0.75 4.19
CA THR A 84 0.52 1.99 4.52
C THR A 84 -0.66 1.65 5.40
N VAL A 85 -0.83 2.34 6.51
CA VAL A 85 -1.90 2.11 7.47
C VAL A 85 -2.64 3.40 7.77
N LEU A 86 -3.96 3.28 7.87
CA LEU A 86 -4.90 4.38 8.01
C LEU A 86 -5.59 4.36 9.38
N HIS A 87 -4.94 3.71 10.36
CA HIS A 87 -5.43 3.63 11.74
C HIS A 87 -4.27 3.50 12.72
N GLU A 88 -4.30 4.27 13.79
CA GLU A 88 -3.21 4.38 14.76
C GLU A 88 -2.84 3.05 15.43
N SER A 89 -3.83 2.22 15.76
CA SER A 89 -3.57 0.90 16.36
C SER A 89 -2.72 0.01 15.46
N LEU A 90 -2.90 0.09 14.14
CA LEU A 90 -2.10 -0.68 13.18
C LEU A 90 -0.67 -0.17 13.08
N ILE A 91 -0.48 1.15 13.21
CA ILE A 91 0.87 1.74 13.28
C ILE A 91 1.62 1.14 14.47
N SER A 92 0.98 1.17 15.65
CA SER A 92 1.57 0.63 16.88
C SER A 92 1.93 -0.85 16.76
N ILE A 93 1.06 -1.66 16.14
CA ILE A 93 1.30 -3.08 15.89
C ILE A 93 2.53 -3.27 15.00
N LEU A 94 2.61 -2.55 13.89
CA LEU A 94 3.72 -2.70 12.94
C LEU A 94 5.06 -2.25 13.55
N LEU A 95 5.07 -1.17 14.34
CA LEU A 95 6.30 -0.69 14.98
C LEU A 95 6.79 -1.62 16.11
N GLN A 96 5.91 -2.45 16.67
CA GLN A 96 6.26 -3.43 17.70
C GLN A 96 6.79 -4.76 17.16
N VAL A 97 6.84 -4.97 15.84
CA VAL A 97 7.47 -6.16 15.27
C VAL A 97 8.98 -6.12 15.59
N PRO A 98 9.52 -7.11 16.30
CA PRO A 98 10.92 -7.03 16.73
C PRO A 98 11.89 -7.17 15.55
N ILE A 99 12.99 -6.44 15.60
CA ILE A 99 14.11 -6.70 14.69
C ILE A 99 14.59 -8.14 14.90
N GLY A 100 14.81 -8.87 13.82
CA GLY A 100 15.07 -10.31 13.87
C GLY A 100 13.82 -11.17 13.69
N HIS A 101 12.61 -10.58 13.66
CA HIS A 101 11.39 -11.32 13.37
C HIS A 101 11.50 -12.05 12.03
N ARG A 102 11.03 -13.28 11.99
CA ARG A 102 11.15 -14.18 10.83
C ARG A 102 9.81 -14.27 10.09
N PHE A 103 9.84 -13.93 8.82
CA PHE A 103 8.73 -14.11 7.88
C PHE A 103 8.98 -15.33 7.01
N ILE A 104 7.94 -16.10 6.73
CA ILE A 104 7.97 -17.17 5.73
C ILE A 104 7.13 -16.71 4.54
N LEU A 105 7.79 -16.21 3.50
CA LEU A 105 7.17 -15.67 2.31
C LEU A 105 7.14 -16.74 1.20
N ASN A 106 6.03 -17.46 1.04
CA ASN A 106 5.93 -18.55 0.07
C ASN A 106 7.09 -19.57 0.19
N ASN A 107 7.32 -20.08 1.40
CA ASN A 107 8.41 -20.97 1.81
C ASN A 107 9.82 -20.33 1.80
N GLN A 108 9.94 -19.05 1.46
CA GLN A 108 11.20 -18.32 1.51
C GLN A 108 11.36 -17.65 2.89
N PRO A 109 12.32 -18.05 3.72
CA PRO A 109 12.54 -17.42 5.02
C PRO A 109 13.27 -16.08 4.84
N MET A 110 12.71 -15.08 5.50
CA MET A 110 13.26 -13.73 5.54
C MET A 110 13.26 -13.20 6.96
N VAL A 111 14.26 -12.44 7.32
CA VAL A 111 14.39 -11.83 8.64
C VAL A 111 14.29 -10.32 8.56
N LEU A 112 13.54 -9.70 9.46
CA LEU A 112 13.41 -8.26 9.59
C LEU A 112 14.72 -7.65 10.09
N LYS A 113 15.33 -6.76 9.31
CA LYS A 113 16.59 -6.08 9.65
C LYS A 113 16.39 -4.66 10.09
N LYS A 114 15.37 -3.97 9.58
CA LYS A 114 15.14 -2.56 9.87
C LYS A 114 13.68 -2.20 9.64
N ILE A 115 13.18 -1.27 10.45
CA ILE A 115 11.91 -0.57 10.27
C ILE A 115 12.24 0.89 10.00
N ILE A 116 11.67 1.47 8.95
CA ILE A 116 11.87 2.86 8.56
C ILE A 116 10.51 3.55 8.56
N MET A 117 10.43 4.69 9.23
CA MET A 117 9.27 5.58 9.28
C MET A 117 9.68 7.06 9.16
N ASP A 118 10.92 7.31 8.76
CA ASP A 118 11.47 8.65 8.53
C ASP A 118 11.59 8.91 7.03
N GLY A 119 10.85 9.90 6.54
CA GLY A 119 10.87 10.32 5.14
C GLY A 119 12.24 10.83 4.64
N GLN A 120 13.16 11.16 5.54
CA GLN A 120 14.53 11.51 5.17
C GLN A 120 15.34 10.25 4.80
N GLU A 121 15.03 9.12 5.42
CA GLU A 121 15.70 7.87 5.12
C GLU A 121 15.05 7.13 3.92
N ASP A 122 13.72 7.13 3.87
CA ASP A 122 12.95 6.61 2.74
C ASP A 122 11.80 7.56 2.43
N VAL A 123 11.86 8.27 1.32
CA VAL A 123 10.89 9.30 0.90
C VAL A 123 9.44 8.80 0.80
N THR A 124 9.24 7.49 0.82
CA THR A 124 7.91 6.88 0.77
C THR A 124 7.43 6.39 2.14
N SER A 125 8.20 6.65 3.20
CA SER A 125 7.82 6.38 4.59
C SER A 125 7.50 7.67 5.33
N GLY A 126 6.79 7.56 6.43
CA GLY A 126 6.45 8.70 7.29
C GLY A 126 5.19 8.46 8.12
N LEU A 127 5.03 9.30 9.12
CA LEU A 127 3.83 9.40 9.93
C LEU A 127 3.22 10.78 9.72
N LEU A 128 1.90 10.86 9.63
CA LEU A 128 1.18 12.11 9.39
C LEU A 128 -0.11 12.13 10.21
N ASP A 129 -0.37 13.23 10.87
CA ASP A 129 -1.67 13.47 11.51
C ASP A 129 -2.74 13.79 10.44
N GLU A 130 -3.96 13.31 10.63
CA GLU A 130 -5.06 13.54 9.68
C GLU A 130 -5.42 15.03 9.58
N GLN A 131 -5.37 15.74 10.70
CA GLN A 131 -5.68 17.17 10.72
C GLN A 131 -4.62 17.99 10.01
N ASP A 132 -3.34 17.63 10.17
CA ASP A 132 -2.24 18.26 9.44
C ASP A 132 -2.36 18.02 7.94
N LEU A 133 -2.76 16.82 7.53
CA LEU A 133 -3.05 16.52 6.13
C LEU A 133 -4.18 17.41 5.59
N ILE A 134 -5.29 17.51 6.31
CA ILE A 134 -6.43 18.34 5.92
C ILE A 134 -6.04 19.82 5.87
N ALA A 135 -5.35 20.31 6.88
CA ALA A 135 -4.88 21.71 6.94
C ALA A 135 -3.96 22.02 5.76
N HIS A 136 -3.05 21.10 5.41
CA HIS A 136 -2.21 21.22 4.24
C HIS A 136 -3.03 21.27 2.94
N CYS A 137 -3.98 20.36 2.76
CA CYS A 137 -4.84 20.33 1.57
C CYS A 137 -5.68 21.60 1.44
N LEU A 138 -6.23 22.12 2.54
CA LEU A 138 -7.03 23.36 2.54
C LEU A 138 -6.17 24.62 2.32
N SER A 139 -4.87 24.58 2.60
CA SER A 139 -3.95 25.69 2.34
C SER A 139 -3.61 25.86 0.85
N VAL A 140 -3.89 24.85 0.02
CA VAL A 140 -3.62 24.89 -1.42
C VAL A 140 -4.73 25.68 -2.13
N ASN A 141 -4.46 26.91 -2.46
CA ASN A 141 -5.46 27.83 -3.04
C ASN A 141 -5.93 27.44 -4.45
N LYS A 142 -5.11 26.76 -5.24
CA LYS A 142 -5.45 26.34 -6.61
C LYS A 142 -4.61 25.15 -7.03
N LEU A 143 -5.28 24.04 -7.31
CA LEU A 143 -4.66 22.86 -7.90
C LEU A 143 -5.17 22.71 -9.33
N SER A 144 -4.30 22.93 -10.32
CA SER A 144 -4.65 22.85 -11.73
C SER A 144 -4.19 21.58 -12.43
N GLN A 145 -3.26 20.85 -11.83
CA GLN A 145 -2.70 19.63 -12.40
C GLN A 145 -2.22 18.69 -11.29
N LEU A 146 -2.54 17.41 -11.45
CA LEU A 146 -2.04 16.31 -10.62
C LEU A 146 -1.32 15.28 -11.50
N LYS A 147 -0.24 14.70 -10.97
CA LYS A 147 0.42 13.55 -11.53
C LYS A 147 0.21 12.34 -10.62
N PHE A 148 -0.27 11.26 -11.20
CA PHE A 148 -0.39 9.96 -10.52
C PHE A 148 0.59 8.97 -11.13
N ASP A 149 1.43 8.37 -10.29
CA ASP A 149 2.29 7.25 -10.67
C ASP A 149 1.74 5.96 -10.03
N PHE A 150 1.18 5.07 -10.85
CA PHE A 150 0.75 3.73 -10.41
C PHE A 150 1.96 2.80 -10.42
N ILE A 151 2.56 2.60 -9.25
CA ILE A 151 3.81 1.84 -9.09
C ILE A 151 3.61 0.32 -9.02
N SER A 152 2.37 -0.13 -9.00
CA SER A 152 1.97 -1.54 -9.05
C SER A 152 0.80 -1.73 -10.02
N PRO A 153 0.56 -2.95 -10.53
CA PRO A 153 -0.64 -3.25 -11.31
C PRO A 153 -1.89 -2.81 -10.54
N THR A 154 -2.70 -1.99 -11.17
CA THR A 154 -3.90 -1.41 -10.53
C THR A 154 -5.10 -1.65 -11.42
N THR A 155 -6.19 -2.11 -10.83
CA THR A 155 -7.51 -2.22 -11.47
C THR A 155 -8.56 -1.51 -10.60
N PHE A 156 -9.64 -1.11 -11.23
CA PHE A 156 -10.81 -0.53 -10.56
C PHE A 156 -12.00 -1.46 -10.79
N ARG A 157 -12.57 -2.00 -9.73
CA ARG A 157 -13.72 -2.90 -9.84
C ARG A 157 -15.02 -2.11 -9.81
N VAL A 158 -15.84 -2.28 -10.83
CA VAL A 158 -17.18 -1.69 -10.95
C VAL A 158 -18.12 -2.78 -11.44
N ASP A 159 -19.19 -3.05 -10.69
CA ASP A 159 -20.21 -4.05 -11.04
C ASP A 159 -19.62 -5.42 -11.46
N GLU A 160 -18.65 -5.91 -10.68
CA GLU A 160 -17.94 -7.17 -10.89
C GLU A 160 -16.98 -7.19 -12.10
N VAL A 161 -16.81 -6.10 -12.81
CA VAL A 161 -15.86 -5.96 -13.92
C VAL A 161 -14.62 -5.20 -13.48
N ASP A 162 -13.44 -5.72 -13.83
CA ASP A 162 -12.16 -5.08 -13.55
C ASP A 162 -11.75 -4.15 -14.71
N TYR A 163 -11.69 -2.85 -14.42
CA TYR A 163 -11.26 -1.82 -15.36
C TYR A 163 -9.77 -1.49 -15.14
N PRO A 164 -8.89 -1.76 -16.10
CA PRO A 164 -7.46 -1.49 -15.96
C PRO A 164 -7.10 -0.03 -16.21
N MET A 165 -8.03 0.78 -16.79
CA MET A 165 -7.76 2.16 -17.15
C MET A 165 -8.18 3.12 -16.03
N PRO A 166 -7.27 3.92 -15.46
CA PRO A 166 -7.60 4.89 -14.43
C PRO A 166 -8.29 6.12 -15.04
N THR A 167 -9.61 6.20 -14.90
CA THR A 167 -10.32 7.44 -15.17
C THR A 167 -10.37 8.34 -13.94
N PRO A 168 -10.51 9.67 -14.06
CA PRO A 168 -10.65 10.56 -12.91
C PRO A 168 -11.76 10.10 -11.95
N SER A 169 -12.93 9.75 -12.48
CA SER A 169 -14.05 9.28 -11.67
C SER A 169 -13.66 8.01 -10.87
N LEU A 170 -13.12 6.99 -11.52
CA LEU A 170 -12.75 5.74 -10.83
C LEU A 170 -11.71 5.98 -9.73
N VAL A 171 -10.70 6.81 -10.01
CA VAL A 171 -9.63 7.09 -9.04
C VAL A 171 -10.18 7.86 -7.84
N PHE A 172 -10.79 9.02 -8.08
CA PHE A 172 -11.18 9.92 -6.98
C PHE A 172 -12.38 9.41 -6.20
N THR A 173 -13.36 8.78 -6.86
CA THR A 173 -14.50 8.18 -6.14
C THR A 173 -14.05 7.00 -5.28
N SER A 174 -13.12 6.18 -5.77
CA SER A 174 -12.54 5.08 -4.96
C SER A 174 -11.79 5.61 -3.73
N LEU A 175 -11.01 6.69 -3.89
CA LEU A 175 -10.30 7.31 -2.77
C LEU A 175 -11.27 7.94 -1.77
N ALA A 176 -12.29 8.66 -2.23
CA ALA A 176 -13.29 9.30 -1.39
C ALA A 176 -14.09 8.27 -0.58
N ARG A 177 -14.53 7.17 -1.20
CA ARG A 177 -15.21 6.08 -0.48
C ARG A 177 -14.33 5.47 0.61
N LYS A 178 -13.06 5.20 0.31
CA LYS A 178 -12.10 4.71 1.32
C LYS A 178 -11.92 5.70 2.46
N TRP A 179 -11.83 6.99 2.15
CA TRP A 179 -11.74 8.05 3.15
C TRP A 179 -12.93 8.04 4.10
N GLN A 180 -14.17 7.96 3.57
CA GLN A 180 -15.38 7.92 4.38
C GLN A 180 -15.52 6.64 5.20
N GLU A 181 -15.30 5.45 4.60
CA GLU A 181 -15.42 4.17 5.32
C GLU A 181 -14.39 4.02 6.45
N LEU A 182 -13.24 4.67 6.33
CA LEU A 182 -12.20 4.67 7.37
C LEU A 182 -12.39 5.80 8.40
N THR A 183 -13.58 6.42 8.41
CA THR A 183 -13.99 7.44 9.40
C THR A 183 -13.03 8.62 9.55
N MET A 184 -12.49 9.08 8.43
CA MET A 184 -11.63 10.25 8.44
C MET A 184 -12.41 11.54 8.79
N PRO A 185 -11.77 12.53 9.41
CA PRO A 185 -12.46 13.65 10.05
C PRO A 185 -13.16 14.62 9.09
N LEU A 186 -12.88 14.55 7.78
CA LEU A 186 -13.52 15.38 6.76
C LEU A 186 -14.51 14.55 5.94
N GLU A 187 -15.78 14.94 5.96
CA GLU A 187 -16.78 14.33 5.09
C GLU A 187 -16.61 14.80 3.66
N ILE A 188 -16.63 13.86 2.71
CA ILE A 188 -16.59 14.14 1.28
C ILE A 188 -17.98 13.85 0.69
N MET A 189 -18.66 14.89 0.19
CA MET A 189 -19.95 14.73 -0.48
C MET A 189 -19.75 14.07 -1.85
N LEU A 190 -20.04 12.77 -1.95
CA LEU A 190 -19.83 12.00 -3.18
C LEU A 190 -20.55 12.56 -4.40
N PRO A 191 -21.84 13.00 -4.31
CA PRO A 191 -22.54 13.60 -5.46
C PRO A 191 -21.85 14.88 -5.99
N GLU A 192 -21.38 15.72 -5.09
CA GLU A 192 -20.68 16.97 -5.44
C GLU A 192 -19.31 16.67 -6.06
N LEU A 193 -18.62 15.67 -5.52
CA LEU A 193 -17.37 15.20 -6.12
C LEU A 193 -17.61 14.68 -7.53
N GLU A 194 -18.59 13.82 -7.75
CA GLU A 194 -18.90 13.24 -9.06
C GLU A 194 -19.28 14.31 -10.08
N GLU A 195 -20.03 15.35 -9.68
CA GLU A 195 -20.31 16.48 -10.54
C GLU A 195 -19.04 17.25 -10.90
N SER A 196 -18.18 17.52 -9.92
CA SER A 196 -16.91 18.22 -10.14
C SER A 196 -15.97 17.44 -11.05
N LEU A 197 -15.97 16.11 -10.95
CA LEU A 197 -15.11 15.24 -11.78
C LEU A 197 -15.47 15.25 -13.27
N ARG A 198 -16.63 15.75 -13.66
CA ARG A 198 -16.99 15.97 -15.09
C ARG A 198 -16.08 16.99 -15.78
N TYR A 199 -15.43 17.87 -15.03
CA TYR A 199 -14.51 18.89 -15.52
C TYR A 199 -13.04 18.45 -15.40
N VAL A 200 -12.76 17.26 -14.88
CA VAL A 200 -11.41 16.71 -14.74
C VAL A 200 -11.14 15.73 -15.88
N TYR A 201 -10.08 15.95 -16.62
CA TYR A 201 -9.71 15.11 -17.75
C TYR A 201 -8.25 14.68 -17.69
N ILE A 202 -7.96 13.55 -18.29
CA ILE A 202 -6.59 13.06 -18.43
C ILE A 202 -5.91 13.84 -19.56
N ARG A 203 -4.91 14.64 -19.20
CA ARG A 203 -4.13 15.42 -20.17
C ARG A 203 -3.14 14.55 -20.95
N SER A 204 -2.51 13.60 -20.25
CA SER A 204 -1.58 12.66 -20.85
C SER A 204 -1.46 11.42 -19.95
N TRP A 205 -1.19 10.28 -20.52
CA TRP A 205 -0.86 9.10 -19.76
C TRP A 205 0.20 8.27 -20.50
N GLN A 206 0.95 7.49 -19.73
CA GLN A 206 1.89 6.50 -20.23
C GLN A 206 1.80 5.25 -19.36
N GLY A 207 1.66 4.09 -19.98
CA GLY A 207 1.58 2.83 -19.23
C GLY A 207 1.30 1.65 -20.16
N ASN A 208 1.32 0.46 -19.56
CA ASN A 208 0.99 -0.80 -20.24
C ASN A 208 -0.01 -1.57 -19.38
N SER A 209 -0.95 -2.25 -20.00
CA SER A 209 -1.76 -3.26 -19.31
C SER A 209 -0.97 -4.56 -19.21
N LYS A 210 -1.05 -5.22 -18.05
CA LYS A 210 -0.42 -6.52 -17.81
C LYS A 210 -1.40 -7.44 -17.10
N SER A 211 -1.60 -8.64 -17.61
CA SER A 211 -2.35 -9.67 -16.89
C SER A 211 -1.53 -10.18 -15.71
N VAL A 212 -2.15 -10.24 -14.55
CA VAL A 212 -1.58 -10.79 -13.32
C VAL A 212 -2.44 -11.99 -12.93
N TYR A 213 -1.91 -13.18 -13.06
CA TYR A 213 -2.58 -14.43 -12.71
C TYR A 213 -1.98 -15.05 -11.44
#